data_099b8a5524b32278bafb8ca1bb3b053c
#
_entry.id   099b8a5524b32278bafb8ca1bb3b053c
#
_cell.length_a   1.000
_cell.length_b   1.000
_cell.length_c   1.000
_cell.angle_alpha   90.00
_cell.angle_beta   90.00
_cell.angle_gamma   90.00
#
_symmetry.space_group_name_H-M   'P 1'
#
loop_
_entity.id
_entity.type
_entity.pdbx_description
1 polymer ?
#
loop_
_entity_poly.entity_id
_entity_poly.type
_entity_poly.pdbx_seq_one_letter_code
_entity_poly.pdbx_strand_id
1 'polypeptide(L)'
;QFNHSLAALRFARAANGVSKLHGEVSRQMWGGYAGIPAIQSITNAQNWKYWADKQLYRFMEEADNAAFDDRKRYLKKRAFEIVADQTGKIFDPDVLTIVWARRFASYKRPDLITRDLEKFEALVNNSQLPVQIIWAGKPYPMDYGAISVFNSLVHLSKRHKNVAVCVGYELGLSKRLKQASDLWLNNPRVPREASGTSGMT
;
A
#
# COMPACT_ATOMS: atom_id res chain seq x y z
N GLN A 1 17.23 29.00 -8.34
CA GLN A 1 17.09 27.57 -8.66
C GLN A 1 15.99 27.40 -9.68
N PHE A 2 16.20 26.64 -10.77
CA PHE A 2 15.18 26.38 -11.80
C PHE A 2 14.07 25.48 -11.24
N ASN A 3 12.80 25.90 -11.39
CA ASN A 3 11.66 25.13 -10.92
C ASN A 3 11.02 24.37 -12.07
N HIS A 4 11.32 23.09 -12.18
CA HIS A 4 10.83 22.22 -13.25
C HIS A 4 9.28 22.09 -13.26
N SER A 5 8.64 22.06 -12.08
CA SER A 5 7.18 21.95 -12.00
C SER A 5 6.50 23.22 -12.53
N LEU A 6 7.01 24.39 -12.18
CA LEU A 6 6.48 25.66 -12.70
C LEU A 6 6.71 25.78 -14.21
N ALA A 7 7.88 25.35 -14.70
CA ALA A 7 8.14 25.34 -16.14
C ALA A 7 7.14 24.41 -16.87
N ALA A 8 6.97 23.18 -16.35
CA ALA A 8 6.00 22.23 -16.92
C ALA A 8 4.57 22.79 -16.94
N LEU A 9 4.13 23.45 -15.84
CA LEU A 9 2.81 24.10 -15.81
C LEU A 9 2.67 25.20 -16.85
N ARG A 10 3.70 26.02 -17.07
CA ARG A 10 3.67 27.09 -18.08
C ARG A 10 3.62 26.60 -19.52
N PHE A 11 4.19 25.44 -19.80
CA PHE A 11 4.14 24.81 -21.12
C PHE A 11 2.90 23.91 -21.31
N ALA A 12 2.15 23.63 -20.23
CA ALA A 12 0.99 22.77 -20.30
C ALA A 12 -0.24 23.53 -20.86
N ARG A 13 -0.99 22.91 -21.75
CA ARG A 13 -2.30 23.43 -22.19
C ARG A 13 -3.38 23.29 -21.12
N ALA A 14 -3.28 22.25 -20.28
CA ALA A 14 -4.20 21.98 -19.17
C ALA A 14 -3.44 21.30 -18.04
N ALA A 15 -3.92 21.48 -16.81
CA ALA A 15 -3.35 20.86 -15.62
C ALA A 15 -4.46 20.36 -14.68
N ASN A 16 -4.23 19.26 -13.99
CA ASN A 16 -5.16 18.76 -12.97
C ASN A 16 -4.45 18.15 -11.77
N GLY A 17 -5.07 18.30 -10.61
CA GLY A 17 -4.82 17.47 -9.45
C GLY A 17 -5.54 16.13 -9.58
N VAL A 18 -4.97 15.08 -9.01
CA VAL A 18 -5.46 13.68 -9.11
C VAL A 18 -6.46 13.30 -8.02
N SER A 19 -6.93 14.28 -7.24
CA SER A 19 -8.04 14.23 -6.29
C SER A 19 -8.54 15.63 -6.02
N LYS A 20 -9.72 15.79 -5.41
CA LYS A 20 -10.25 17.12 -5.01
C LYS A 20 -9.24 17.85 -4.14
N LEU A 21 -8.80 17.25 -3.06
CA LEU A 21 -7.82 17.83 -2.13
C LEU A 21 -6.50 18.19 -2.84
N HIS A 22 -5.99 17.31 -3.72
CA HIS A 22 -4.78 17.62 -4.48
C HIS A 22 -4.97 18.83 -5.41
N GLY A 23 -6.13 18.96 -6.05
CA GLY A 23 -6.44 20.13 -6.86
C GLY A 23 -6.50 21.43 -6.03
N GLU A 24 -7.09 21.38 -4.83
CA GLU A 24 -7.13 22.51 -3.89
C GLU A 24 -5.72 22.92 -3.46
N VAL A 25 -4.92 21.98 -2.98
CA VAL A 25 -3.52 22.22 -2.58
C VAL A 25 -2.68 22.73 -3.75
N SER A 26 -2.87 22.17 -4.95
CA SER A 26 -2.16 22.64 -6.14
C SER A 26 -2.52 24.06 -6.53
N ARG A 27 -3.79 24.46 -6.45
CA ARG A 27 -4.21 25.85 -6.68
C ARG A 27 -3.62 26.81 -5.65
N GLN A 28 -3.58 26.41 -4.38
CA GLN A 28 -2.93 27.21 -3.33
C GLN A 28 -1.44 27.37 -3.58
N MET A 29 -0.76 26.31 -4.00
CA MET A 29 0.70 26.27 -4.22
C MET A 29 1.11 27.04 -5.47
N TRP A 30 0.36 26.93 -6.56
CA TRP A 30 0.76 27.42 -7.89
C TRP A 30 -0.06 28.63 -8.37
N GLY A 31 -1.24 28.89 -7.81
CA GLY A 31 -2.18 29.91 -8.31
C GLY A 31 -1.66 31.35 -8.32
N GLY A 32 -0.61 31.66 -7.54
CA GLY A 32 0.06 32.96 -7.57
C GLY A 32 1.03 33.18 -8.73
N TYR A 33 1.31 32.16 -9.55
CA TYR A 33 2.24 32.27 -10.67
C TYR A 33 1.51 32.59 -11.97
N ALA A 34 1.98 33.60 -12.69
CA ALA A 34 1.46 33.95 -14.01
C ALA A 34 1.83 32.92 -15.09
N GLY A 35 0.99 32.79 -16.11
CA GLY A 35 1.23 31.96 -17.28
C GLY A 35 1.02 30.47 -17.06
N ILE A 36 0.27 30.06 -16.04
CA ILE A 36 -0.14 28.67 -15.85
C ILE A 36 -1.63 28.48 -16.17
N PRO A 37 -2.06 27.29 -16.64
CA PRO A 37 -3.48 27.02 -16.86
C PRO A 37 -4.23 26.87 -15.54
N ALA A 38 -5.55 27.04 -15.58
CA ALA A 38 -6.41 26.71 -14.44
C ALA A 38 -6.25 25.23 -14.03
N ILE A 39 -5.96 24.98 -12.76
CA ILE A 39 -5.75 23.63 -12.26
C ILE A 39 -7.12 23.03 -11.85
N GLN A 40 -7.54 22.02 -12.59
CA GLN A 40 -8.75 21.24 -12.32
C GLN A 40 -8.50 20.11 -11.31
N SER A 41 -9.55 19.39 -10.94
CA SER A 41 -9.45 18.17 -10.14
C SER A 41 -10.08 17.01 -10.91
N ILE A 42 -9.29 15.99 -11.22
CA ILE A 42 -9.76 14.75 -11.84
C ILE A 42 -9.32 13.61 -10.91
N THR A 43 -10.26 13.00 -10.21
CA THR A 43 -9.95 11.91 -9.28
C THR A 43 -9.46 10.69 -10.04
N ASN A 44 -8.30 10.15 -9.65
CA ASN A 44 -7.80 8.91 -10.19
C ASN A 44 -8.80 7.76 -9.96
N ALA A 45 -8.83 6.86 -10.91
CA ALA A 45 -9.60 5.63 -10.85
C ALA A 45 -8.68 4.41 -10.94
N GLN A 46 -9.19 3.25 -10.55
CA GLN A 46 -8.50 1.98 -10.65
C GLN A 46 -9.19 1.07 -11.67
N ASN A 47 -8.39 0.30 -12.38
CA ASN A 47 -8.92 -0.75 -13.24
C ASN A 47 -9.27 -1.99 -12.40
N TRP A 48 -10.49 -2.06 -11.90
CA TRP A 48 -10.95 -3.18 -11.08
C TRP A 48 -10.84 -4.53 -11.80
N LYS A 49 -11.02 -4.58 -13.14
CA LYS A 49 -10.86 -5.81 -13.95
C LYS A 49 -9.44 -6.38 -13.90
N TYR A 50 -8.45 -5.51 -13.66
CA TYR A 50 -7.06 -5.94 -13.48
C TYR A 50 -6.77 -6.38 -12.05
N TRP A 51 -7.24 -5.60 -11.06
CA TRP A 51 -6.88 -5.81 -9.66
C TRP A 51 -7.71 -6.87 -8.97
N ALA A 52 -9.01 -6.92 -9.28
CA ALA A 52 -9.95 -7.83 -8.66
C ALA A 52 -9.73 -9.29 -9.11
N ASP A 53 -10.04 -10.22 -8.23
CA ASP A 53 -10.22 -11.61 -8.59
C ASP A 53 -11.68 -11.84 -9.00
N LYS A 54 -11.91 -12.26 -10.25
CA LYS A 54 -13.25 -12.42 -10.82
C LYS A 54 -14.08 -13.49 -10.11
N GLN A 55 -13.42 -14.52 -9.57
CA GLN A 55 -14.14 -15.60 -8.86
C GLN A 55 -14.60 -15.12 -7.49
N LEU A 56 -13.79 -14.34 -6.75
CA LEU A 56 -14.24 -13.75 -5.50
C LEU A 56 -15.47 -12.87 -5.69
N TYR A 57 -15.47 -12.03 -6.73
CA TYR A 57 -16.66 -11.19 -7.04
C TYR A 57 -17.89 -12.04 -7.36
N ARG A 58 -17.74 -13.06 -8.19
CA ARG A 58 -18.85 -13.95 -8.51
C ARG A 58 -19.42 -14.64 -7.27
N PHE A 59 -18.59 -15.24 -6.44
CA PHE A 59 -19.03 -15.92 -5.22
C PHE A 59 -19.69 -14.96 -4.22
N MET A 60 -19.19 -13.71 -4.15
CA MET A 60 -19.82 -12.67 -3.34
C MET A 60 -21.23 -12.31 -3.88
N GLU A 61 -21.40 -12.16 -5.20
CA GLU A 61 -22.70 -11.88 -5.82
C GLU A 61 -23.69 -13.05 -5.68
N GLU A 62 -23.21 -14.28 -5.75
CA GLU A 62 -23.98 -15.51 -5.58
C GLU A 62 -24.25 -15.85 -4.10
N ALA A 63 -23.68 -15.08 -3.14
CA ALA A 63 -23.70 -15.34 -1.70
C ALA A 63 -23.17 -16.73 -1.32
N ASP A 64 -22.26 -17.30 -2.12
CA ASP A 64 -21.60 -18.58 -1.87
C ASP A 64 -20.37 -18.35 -0.97
N ASN A 65 -20.60 -18.29 0.34
CA ASN A 65 -19.56 -18.01 1.33
C ASN A 65 -18.50 -19.12 1.36
N ALA A 66 -18.87 -20.39 1.15
CA ALA A 66 -17.92 -21.50 1.19
C ALA A 66 -16.93 -21.42 0.01
N ALA A 67 -17.44 -21.20 -1.21
CA ALA A 67 -16.60 -21.01 -2.39
C ALA A 67 -15.76 -19.72 -2.29
N PHE A 68 -16.30 -18.65 -1.69
CA PHE A 68 -15.55 -17.42 -1.42
C PHE A 68 -14.35 -17.67 -0.49
N ASP A 69 -14.57 -18.37 0.63
CA ASP A 69 -13.53 -18.68 1.60
C ASP A 69 -12.44 -19.59 1.00
N ASP A 70 -12.84 -20.62 0.24
CA ASP A 70 -11.90 -21.50 -0.46
C ASP A 70 -11.07 -20.73 -1.49
N ARG A 71 -11.71 -19.82 -2.24
CA ARG A 71 -11.00 -18.97 -3.20
C ARG A 71 -10.04 -18.01 -2.50
N LYS A 72 -10.46 -17.40 -1.39
CA LYS A 72 -9.60 -16.52 -0.58
C LYS A 72 -8.39 -17.28 -0.05
N ARG A 73 -8.61 -18.47 0.50
CA ARG A 73 -7.54 -19.36 0.97
C ARG A 73 -6.55 -19.72 -0.15
N TYR A 74 -7.02 -20.02 -1.34
CA TYR A 74 -6.18 -20.26 -2.52
C TYR A 74 -5.32 -19.04 -2.85
N LEU A 75 -5.89 -17.83 -2.88
CA LEU A 75 -5.16 -16.60 -3.19
C LEU A 75 -4.11 -16.28 -2.13
N LYS A 76 -4.42 -16.52 -0.86
CA LYS A 76 -3.45 -16.39 0.25
C LYS A 76 -2.28 -17.36 0.07
N LYS A 77 -2.52 -18.64 -0.23
CA LYS A 77 -1.46 -19.61 -0.50
C LYS A 77 -0.53 -19.14 -1.61
N ARG A 78 -1.07 -18.63 -2.72
CA ARG A 78 -0.28 -18.11 -3.85
C ARG A 78 0.59 -16.89 -3.50
N ALA A 79 0.12 -16.03 -2.61
CA ALA A 79 0.90 -14.90 -2.11
C ALA A 79 1.97 -15.36 -1.09
N PHE A 80 1.63 -16.33 -0.25
CA PHE A 80 2.53 -16.84 0.80
C PHE A 80 3.68 -17.68 0.25
N GLU A 81 3.54 -18.30 -0.93
CA GLU A 81 4.66 -18.88 -1.68
C GLU A 81 5.77 -17.83 -1.90
N ILE A 82 5.39 -16.60 -2.32
CA ILE A 82 6.37 -15.50 -2.51
C ILE A 82 6.94 -15.04 -1.17
N VAL A 83 6.13 -14.99 -0.13
CA VAL A 83 6.62 -14.65 1.22
C VAL A 83 7.63 -15.68 1.70
N ALA A 84 7.34 -16.97 1.50
CA ALA A 84 8.25 -18.08 1.87
C ALA A 84 9.56 -17.99 1.07
N ASP A 85 9.50 -17.81 -0.24
CA ASP A 85 10.66 -17.70 -1.12
C ASP A 85 11.58 -16.54 -0.72
N GLN A 86 11.00 -15.38 -0.34
CA GLN A 86 11.79 -14.20 0.00
C GLN A 86 12.27 -14.17 1.45
N THR A 87 11.57 -14.80 2.38
CA THR A 87 11.81 -14.62 3.81
C THR A 87 12.07 -15.92 4.58
N GLY A 88 11.83 -17.07 3.98
CA GLY A 88 11.88 -18.38 4.64
C GLY A 88 10.72 -18.63 5.61
N LYS A 89 9.67 -17.78 5.62
CA LYS A 89 8.56 -17.88 6.58
C LYS A 89 7.35 -18.53 5.97
N ILE A 90 6.78 -19.47 6.68
CA ILE A 90 5.55 -20.16 6.30
C ILE A 90 4.37 -19.47 6.99
N PHE A 91 3.48 -18.90 6.18
CA PHE A 91 2.25 -18.23 6.63
C PHE A 91 1.05 -19.17 6.47
N ASP A 92 0.08 -19.03 7.37
CA ASP A 92 -1.14 -19.84 7.39
C ASP A 92 -2.26 -19.10 6.65
N PRO A 93 -2.89 -19.68 5.60
CA PRO A 93 -3.97 -19.04 4.87
C PRO A 93 -5.25 -18.83 5.70
N ASP A 94 -5.41 -19.51 6.82
CA ASP A 94 -6.58 -19.37 7.68
C ASP A 94 -6.41 -18.27 8.76
N VAL A 95 -5.19 -17.72 8.90
CA VAL A 95 -4.90 -16.64 9.84
C VAL A 95 -5.10 -15.27 9.19
N LEU A 96 -5.73 -14.33 9.93
CA LEU A 96 -5.95 -12.95 9.50
C LEU A 96 -4.64 -12.29 9.05
N THR A 97 -4.62 -11.79 7.82
CA THR A 97 -3.43 -11.26 7.18
C THR A 97 -3.56 -9.76 6.92
N ILE A 98 -2.70 -8.99 7.59
CA ILE A 98 -2.60 -7.54 7.47
C ILE A 98 -1.47 -7.22 6.49
N VAL A 99 -1.75 -6.39 5.48
CA VAL A 99 -0.76 -6.02 4.48
C VAL A 99 -0.58 -4.51 4.40
N TRP A 100 0.67 -4.06 4.43
CA TRP A 100 1.09 -2.73 4.03
C TRP A 100 2.04 -2.88 2.83
N ALA A 101 1.61 -2.49 1.62
CA ALA A 101 2.43 -2.70 0.43
C ALA A 101 2.42 -1.47 -0.49
N ARG A 102 3.56 -0.78 -0.55
CA ARG A 102 3.79 0.43 -1.34
C ARG A 102 5.27 0.87 -1.27
N ARG A 103 5.66 1.90 -2.04
CA ARG A 103 6.97 2.53 -1.91
C ARG A 103 7.16 3.07 -0.49
N PHE A 104 8.29 2.75 0.13
CA PHE A 104 8.66 3.32 1.43
C PHE A 104 8.98 4.82 1.27
N ALA A 105 8.28 5.64 2.03
CA ALA A 105 8.51 7.08 2.16
C ALA A 105 7.96 7.53 3.52
N SER A 106 8.59 8.51 4.15
CA SER A 106 8.28 8.94 5.50
C SER A 106 6.80 9.31 5.71
N TYR A 107 6.19 10.00 4.73
CA TYR A 107 4.79 10.43 4.82
C TYR A 107 3.79 9.27 4.70
N LYS A 108 4.20 8.11 4.17
CA LYS A 108 3.36 6.91 4.07
C LYS A 108 3.30 6.11 5.37
N ARG A 109 4.17 6.43 6.32
CA ARG A 109 4.21 5.90 7.69
C ARG A 109 4.17 4.36 7.76
N PRO A 110 5.10 3.64 7.10
CA PRO A 110 5.13 2.18 7.14
C PRO A 110 5.30 1.62 8.57
N ASP A 111 5.92 2.39 9.44
CA ASP A 111 6.23 2.09 10.84
C ASP A 111 5.09 2.41 11.83
N LEU A 112 3.94 2.94 11.36
CA LEU A 112 2.93 3.48 12.27
C LEU A 112 2.43 2.46 13.30
N ILE A 113 2.17 1.21 12.88
CA ILE A 113 1.68 0.16 13.78
C ILE A 113 2.75 -0.38 14.74
N THR A 114 4.03 -0.05 14.50
CA THR A 114 5.16 -0.49 15.35
C THR A 114 5.66 0.59 16.30
N ARG A 115 5.08 1.80 16.26
CA ARG A 115 5.53 2.92 17.10
C ARG A 115 5.24 2.71 18.59
N ASP A 116 4.17 2.01 18.89
CA ASP A 116 3.86 1.50 20.21
C ASP A 116 4.25 0.01 20.22
N LEU A 117 5.48 -0.27 20.64
CA LEU A 117 6.03 -1.63 20.62
C LEU A 117 5.26 -2.57 21.54
N GLU A 118 4.78 -2.11 22.68
CA GLU A 118 4.02 -2.96 23.61
C GLU A 118 2.73 -3.45 22.97
N LYS A 119 1.96 -2.56 22.34
CA LYS A 119 0.74 -2.93 21.61
C LYS A 119 1.05 -3.79 20.37
N PHE A 120 2.14 -3.50 19.67
CA PHE A 120 2.55 -4.33 18.54
C PHE A 120 2.89 -5.75 18.98
N GLU A 121 3.70 -5.90 20.03
CA GLU A 121 4.05 -7.22 20.59
C GLU A 121 2.79 -7.96 21.11
N ALA A 122 1.88 -7.27 21.77
CA ALA A 122 0.60 -7.86 22.20
C ALA A 122 -0.24 -8.34 21.00
N LEU A 123 -0.24 -7.59 19.88
CA LEU A 123 -0.95 -7.96 18.66
C LEU A 123 -0.35 -9.22 18.02
N VAL A 124 0.95 -9.23 17.76
CA VAL A 124 1.60 -10.32 17.01
C VAL A 124 1.78 -11.61 17.81
N ASN A 125 1.75 -11.53 19.14
CA ASN A 125 1.86 -12.69 20.03
C ASN A 125 0.51 -13.18 20.56
N ASN A 126 -0.61 -12.60 20.09
CA ASN A 126 -1.94 -13.03 20.50
C ASN A 126 -2.29 -14.39 19.90
N SER A 127 -2.34 -15.43 20.76
CA SER A 127 -2.67 -16.79 20.33
C SER A 127 -4.18 -17.05 20.19
N GLN A 128 -5.02 -16.23 20.82
CA GLN A 128 -6.48 -16.35 20.73
C GLN A 128 -7.01 -15.75 19.42
N LEU A 129 -6.40 -14.67 18.96
CA LEU A 129 -6.73 -13.97 17.72
C LEU A 129 -5.43 -13.79 16.91
N PRO A 130 -4.92 -14.86 16.31
CA PRO A 130 -3.64 -14.81 15.61
C PRO A 130 -3.71 -13.90 14.39
N VAL A 131 -2.63 -13.14 14.18
CA VAL A 131 -2.48 -12.28 13.00
C VAL A 131 -1.15 -12.53 12.32
N GLN A 132 -1.11 -12.24 11.02
CA GLN A 132 0.09 -12.23 10.20
C GLN A 132 0.24 -10.86 9.53
N ILE A 133 1.46 -10.35 9.45
CA ILE A 133 1.71 -9.01 8.92
C ILE A 133 2.74 -9.08 7.81
N ILE A 134 2.42 -8.48 6.67
CA ILE A 134 3.32 -8.37 5.52
C ILE A 134 3.54 -6.90 5.18
N TRP A 135 4.80 -6.46 5.23
CA TRP A 135 5.23 -5.26 4.54
C TRP A 135 5.83 -5.64 3.18
N ALA A 136 5.50 -4.90 2.14
CA ALA A 136 6.13 -5.08 0.85
C ALA A 136 6.45 -3.73 0.19
N GLY A 137 7.64 -3.61 -0.35
CA GLY A 137 8.06 -2.38 -1.00
C GLY A 137 9.56 -2.18 -0.97
N LYS A 138 9.96 -1.01 -1.47
CA LYS A 138 11.35 -0.57 -1.43
C LYS A 138 11.41 0.94 -1.19
N PRO A 139 12.42 1.43 -0.46
CA PRO A 139 12.71 2.85 -0.37
C PRO A 139 13.36 3.37 -1.66
N TYR A 140 13.31 4.68 -1.88
CA TYR A 140 14.13 5.32 -2.90
C TYR A 140 15.60 5.31 -2.45
N PRO A 141 16.57 5.06 -3.35
CA PRO A 141 17.98 4.87 -2.97
C PRO A 141 18.65 6.04 -2.22
N MET A 142 18.13 7.26 -2.40
CA MET A 142 18.64 8.47 -1.72
C MET A 142 17.78 8.92 -0.54
N ASP A 143 16.71 8.18 -0.21
CA ASP A 143 15.87 8.47 0.96
C ASP A 143 16.38 7.66 2.18
N TYR A 144 17.44 8.18 2.82
CA TYR A 144 18.07 7.52 3.97
C TYR A 144 17.11 7.33 5.14
N GLY A 145 16.13 8.23 5.32
CA GLY A 145 15.10 8.08 6.36
C GLY A 145 14.19 6.89 6.07
N ALA A 146 13.74 6.73 4.82
CA ALA A 146 12.93 5.58 4.42
C ALA A 146 13.72 4.27 4.44
N ILE A 147 15.02 4.31 4.10
CA ILE A 147 15.93 3.15 4.21
C ILE A 147 16.07 2.72 5.67
N SER A 148 16.27 3.66 6.60
CA SER A 148 16.36 3.37 8.02
C SER A 148 15.08 2.70 8.55
N VAL A 149 13.91 3.22 8.21
CA VAL A 149 12.63 2.62 8.59
C VAL A 149 12.47 1.22 7.99
N PHE A 150 12.82 1.04 6.71
CA PHE A 150 12.78 -0.27 6.06
C PHE A 150 13.65 -1.28 6.79
N ASN A 151 14.91 -0.92 7.09
CA ASN A 151 15.84 -1.79 7.82
C ASN A 151 15.34 -2.13 9.23
N SER A 152 14.74 -1.17 9.93
CA SER A 152 14.15 -1.40 11.26
C SER A 152 13.02 -2.43 11.20
N LEU A 153 12.14 -2.36 10.18
CA LEU A 153 11.08 -3.35 9.98
C LEU A 153 11.63 -4.73 9.58
N VAL A 154 12.69 -4.77 8.78
CA VAL A 154 13.40 -6.04 8.47
C VAL A 154 13.97 -6.66 9.75
N HIS A 155 14.62 -5.87 10.62
CA HIS A 155 15.14 -6.37 11.90
C HIS A 155 14.01 -6.83 12.82
N LEU A 156 12.92 -6.06 12.91
CA LEU A 156 11.73 -6.43 13.67
C LEU A 156 11.15 -7.76 13.17
N SER A 157 11.03 -7.92 11.86
CA SER A 157 10.46 -9.14 11.27
C SER A 157 11.25 -10.39 11.61
N LYS A 158 12.57 -10.29 11.83
CA LYS A 158 13.40 -11.46 12.20
C LYS A 158 13.04 -12.06 13.57
N ARG A 159 12.41 -11.28 14.45
CA ARG A 159 12.01 -11.72 15.79
C ARG A 159 10.68 -12.46 15.82
N HIS A 160 9.87 -12.34 14.76
CA HIS A 160 8.51 -12.86 14.70
C HIS A 160 8.32 -13.76 13.48
N LYS A 161 7.83 -14.98 13.67
CA LYS A 161 7.54 -15.93 12.58
C LYS A 161 6.38 -15.51 11.68
N ASN A 162 5.45 -14.72 12.22
CA ASN A 162 4.24 -14.23 11.57
C ASN A 162 4.35 -12.78 11.03
N VAL A 163 5.56 -12.25 10.94
CA VAL A 163 5.84 -10.91 10.40
C VAL A 163 6.85 -11.01 9.27
N ALA A 164 6.54 -10.49 8.10
CA ALA A 164 7.40 -10.56 6.93
C ALA A 164 7.61 -9.18 6.28
N VAL A 165 8.79 -8.97 5.72
CA VAL A 165 9.12 -7.80 4.88
C VAL A 165 9.61 -8.30 3.53
N CYS A 166 8.80 -8.10 2.49
CA CYS A 166 9.08 -8.51 1.12
C CYS A 166 9.68 -7.35 0.32
N VAL A 167 10.64 -7.68 -0.54
CA VAL A 167 11.27 -6.76 -1.50
C VAL A 167 10.73 -6.99 -2.91
N GLY A 168 11.20 -6.22 -3.91
CA GLY A 168 10.80 -6.45 -5.30
C GLY A 168 9.33 -6.10 -5.57
N TYR A 169 8.82 -5.07 -4.88
CA TYR A 169 7.45 -4.59 -5.05
C TYR A 169 7.20 -4.12 -6.48
N GLU A 170 6.54 -4.95 -7.25
CA GLU A 170 6.10 -4.76 -8.62
C GLU A 170 4.60 -5.01 -8.76
N LEU A 171 4.06 -4.80 -9.96
CA LEU A 171 2.62 -4.96 -10.19
C LEU A 171 2.09 -6.36 -9.86
N GLY A 172 2.85 -7.39 -10.21
CA GLY A 172 2.49 -8.79 -9.95
C GLY A 172 2.38 -9.09 -8.45
N LEU A 173 3.40 -8.73 -7.67
CA LEU A 173 3.38 -8.90 -6.22
C LEU A 173 2.30 -8.04 -5.57
N SER A 174 2.16 -6.78 -6.01
CA SER A 174 1.11 -5.88 -5.50
C SER A 174 -0.28 -6.47 -5.67
N LYS A 175 -0.59 -7.00 -6.85
CA LYS A 175 -1.87 -7.64 -7.14
C LYS A 175 -2.12 -8.85 -6.24
N ARG A 176 -1.15 -9.75 -6.11
CA ARG A 176 -1.27 -10.95 -5.27
C ARG A 176 -1.48 -10.59 -3.79
N LEU A 177 -0.74 -9.61 -3.29
CA LEU A 177 -0.89 -9.16 -1.90
C LEU A 177 -2.26 -8.52 -1.65
N LYS A 178 -2.80 -7.74 -2.59
CA LYS A 178 -4.16 -7.19 -2.47
C LYS A 178 -5.23 -8.27 -2.45
N GLN A 179 -5.12 -9.25 -3.32
CA GLN A 179 -6.06 -10.37 -3.37
C GLN A 179 -5.99 -11.28 -2.13
N ALA A 180 -4.79 -11.38 -1.52
CA ALA A 180 -4.54 -12.20 -0.35
C ALA A 180 -4.82 -11.50 0.99
N SER A 181 -4.73 -10.17 1.05
CA SER A 181 -4.92 -9.43 2.30
C SER A 181 -6.36 -9.52 2.81
N ASP A 182 -6.52 -9.69 4.12
CA ASP A 182 -7.80 -9.51 4.80
C ASP A 182 -7.96 -8.05 5.24
N LEU A 183 -6.84 -7.41 5.60
CA LEU A 183 -6.78 -6.00 5.93
C LEU A 183 -5.65 -5.31 5.16
N TRP A 184 -5.97 -4.22 4.47
CA TRP A 184 -5.00 -3.40 3.74
C TRP A 184 -4.76 -2.07 4.46
N LEU A 185 -3.53 -1.84 4.92
CA LEU A 185 -3.17 -0.61 5.62
C LEU A 185 -2.87 0.52 4.63
N ASN A 186 -3.70 1.57 4.66
CA ASN A 186 -3.53 2.78 3.86
C ASN A 186 -3.52 4.01 4.79
N ASN A 187 -2.37 4.35 5.34
CA ASN A 187 -2.18 5.30 6.44
C ASN A 187 -1.23 6.48 6.13
N PRO A 188 -1.30 7.13 4.95
CA PRO A 188 -0.44 8.27 4.66
C PRO A 188 -0.79 9.49 5.53
N ARG A 189 0.16 10.41 5.67
CA ARG A 189 -0.07 11.68 6.35
C ARG A 189 -0.82 12.65 5.44
N VAL A 190 -1.98 13.09 5.86
CA VAL A 190 -2.75 14.15 5.17
C VAL A 190 -2.00 15.50 5.30
N PRO A 191 -1.92 16.32 4.26
CA PRO A 191 -2.42 16.16 2.89
C PRO A 191 -1.35 15.64 1.90
N ARG A 192 -0.32 14.90 2.34
CA ARG A 192 0.86 14.56 1.54
C ARG A 192 0.65 13.47 0.49
N GLU A 193 -0.44 12.71 0.57
CA GLU A 193 -0.80 11.73 -0.46
C GLU A 193 -1.79 12.35 -1.44
N ALA A 194 -1.38 12.54 -2.69
CA ALA A 194 -2.17 13.20 -3.71
C ALA A 194 -3.45 12.43 -4.10
N SER A 195 -3.39 11.10 -4.11
CA SER A 195 -4.52 10.25 -4.52
C SER A 195 -4.64 8.95 -3.71
N GLY A 196 -3.55 8.34 -3.27
CA GLY A 196 -3.58 7.10 -2.50
C GLY A 196 -4.18 5.90 -3.25
N THR A 197 -3.94 5.79 -4.56
CA THR A 197 -4.56 4.78 -5.45
C THR A 197 -4.42 3.34 -4.96
N SER A 198 -3.36 3.00 -4.19
CA SER A 198 -3.20 1.66 -3.61
C SER A 198 -4.25 1.28 -2.57
N GLY A 199 -4.98 2.24 -2.02
CA GLY A 199 -6.10 2.01 -1.10
C GLY A 199 -7.46 1.96 -1.79
N MET A 200 -7.49 2.12 -3.12
CA MET A 200 -8.71 2.10 -3.94
C MET A 200 -8.90 0.76 -4.67
N THR A 201 -7.97 -0.17 -4.50
CA THR A 201 -7.94 -1.46 -5.21
C THR A 201 -8.28 -2.61 -4.31
#